data_a6aae0e41f192e20445f2dfdb5073758
#
_entry.id   a6aae0e41f192e20445f2dfdb5073758
#
_cell.length_a   1.000
_cell.length_b   1.000
_cell.length_c   1.000
_cell.angle_alpha   90.00
_cell.angle_beta   90.00
_cell.angle_gamma   90.00
#
_symmetry.space_group_name_H-M   'P 1'
#
loop_
_entity.id
_entity.type
_entity.pdbx_description
1 polymer ?
#
loop_
_entity_poly.entity_id
_entity_poly.type
_entity_poly.pdbx_seq_one_letter_code
_entity_poly.pdbx_strand_id
1 'polypeptide(L)'
;YDMLVKGRRRLVKNAEEGIKIAYENGETDEFIQPTVIEGKSRIENGDVVIFFNFRPDRARQLTEAFIKDDFHAFPRLPLKIHFVTLTQYDDSFNTPAAFKAEKIKNTLGEVLARHKLKQLRIAETEKYAHVTYFLMVGKKSHLKERTDA
;
A
#
# COMPACT_ATOMS: atom_id res chain seq x y z
N TYR A 1 0.03 -7.44 10.66
CA TYR A 1 -0.66 -8.74 10.58
C TYR A 1 -0.95 -9.30 11.98
N ASP A 2 0.05 -9.53 12.82
CA ASP A 2 -0.11 -10.16 14.13
C ASP A 2 -1.06 -9.42 15.07
N MET A 3 -1.07 -8.09 15.03
CA MET A 3 -2.05 -7.29 15.75
C MET A 3 -3.48 -7.60 15.29
N LEU A 4 -3.72 -7.62 13.98
CA LEU A 4 -5.05 -7.80 13.40
C LEU A 4 -5.58 -9.24 13.57
N VAL A 5 -4.71 -10.23 13.50
CA VAL A 5 -5.10 -11.66 13.49
C VAL A 5 -4.92 -12.32 14.85
N LYS A 6 -3.81 -12.04 15.53
CA LYS A 6 -3.48 -12.70 16.80
C LYS A 6 -3.75 -11.84 18.04
N GLY A 7 -4.04 -10.55 17.86
CA GLY A 7 -4.17 -9.61 18.96
C GLY A 7 -2.87 -9.43 19.78
N ARG A 8 -1.74 -9.72 19.17
CA ARG A 8 -0.43 -9.68 19.84
C ARG A 8 0.25 -8.35 19.55
N ARG A 9 0.24 -7.45 20.47
CA ARG A 9 1.01 -6.20 20.55
C ARG A 9 0.66 -5.51 21.86
N ARG A 10 1.02 -4.23 22.01
CA ARG A 10 0.61 -3.41 23.15
C ARG A 10 -0.90 -3.51 23.34
N LEU A 11 -1.34 -3.86 24.54
CA LEU A 11 -2.76 -3.96 24.90
C LEU A 11 -3.12 -2.77 25.77
N VAL A 12 -4.23 -2.10 25.46
CA VAL A 12 -4.73 -0.92 26.18
C VAL A 12 -6.25 -0.98 26.32
N LYS A 13 -6.78 -0.25 27.27
CA LYS A 13 -8.24 -0.23 27.54
C LYS A 13 -9.02 0.56 26.50
N ASN A 14 -8.44 1.63 25.99
CA ASN A 14 -9.06 2.51 24.98
C ASN A 14 -7.99 3.19 24.11
N ALA A 15 -8.44 3.88 23.06
CA ALA A 15 -7.55 4.54 22.11
C ALA A 15 -6.76 5.70 22.72
N GLU A 16 -7.36 6.47 23.62
CA GLU A 16 -6.70 7.60 24.28
C GLU A 16 -5.52 7.15 25.12
N GLU A 17 -5.70 6.07 25.91
CA GLU A 17 -4.62 5.45 26.67
C GLU A 17 -3.49 4.97 25.74
N GLY A 18 -3.85 4.39 24.60
CA GLY A 18 -2.88 3.93 23.60
C GLY A 18 -2.02 5.05 23.04
N ILE A 19 -2.61 6.18 22.69
CA ILE A 19 -1.90 7.37 22.20
C ILE A 19 -1.03 7.97 23.30
N LYS A 20 -1.55 8.10 24.51
CA LYS A 20 -0.81 8.62 25.64
C LYS A 20 0.45 7.81 25.92
N ILE A 21 0.31 6.50 26.03
CA ILE A 21 1.47 5.59 26.23
C ILE A 21 2.48 5.69 25.06
N ALA A 22 2.00 5.82 23.82
CA ALA A 22 2.89 6.00 22.68
C ALA A 22 3.74 7.25 22.80
N TYR A 23 3.14 8.39 23.12
CA TYR A 23 3.86 9.65 23.29
C TYR A 23 4.81 9.64 24.50
N GLU A 24 4.39 9.04 25.62
CA GLU A 24 5.27 8.85 26.79
C GLU A 24 6.50 8.00 26.44
N ASN A 25 6.40 7.08 25.48
CA ASN A 25 7.52 6.29 24.96
C ASN A 25 8.31 6.99 23.85
N GLY A 26 8.01 8.25 23.52
CA GLY A 26 8.68 9.01 22.46
C GLY A 26 8.29 8.59 21.04
N GLU A 27 7.18 7.85 20.88
CA GLU A 27 6.63 7.51 19.56
C GLU A 27 5.91 8.74 18.99
N THR A 28 6.12 9.02 17.70
CA THR A 28 5.38 10.09 16.98
C THR A 28 4.26 9.49 16.15
N ASP A 29 3.31 10.30 15.69
CA ASP A 29 2.09 9.86 15.01
C ASP A 29 2.35 8.85 13.89
N GLU A 30 3.39 9.06 13.07
CA GLU A 30 3.74 8.15 11.99
C GLU A 30 4.30 6.81 12.49
N PHE A 31 4.89 6.79 13.68
CA PHE A 31 5.65 5.64 14.21
C PHE A 31 5.04 5.01 15.45
N ILE A 32 3.78 5.34 15.76
CA ILE A 32 3.04 4.65 16.83
C ILE A 32 3.03 3.14 16.56
N GLN A 33 3.48 2.39 17.54
CA GLN A 33 3.53 0.94 17.43
C GLN A 33 2.12 0.34 17.41
N PRO A 34 1.92 -0.76 16.66
CA PRO A 34 0.61 -1.43 16.61
C PRO A 34 0.08 -1.71 18.01
N THR A 35 -1.13 -1.26 18.29
CA THR A 35 -1.76 -1.30 19.61
C THR A 35 -3.14 -1.94 19.51
N VAL A 36 -3.45 -2.83 20.44
CA VAL A 36 -4.72 -3.55 20.53
C VAL A 36 -5.55 -2.95 21.67
N ILE A 37 -6.83 -2.70 21.42
CA ILE A 37 -7.77 -2.26 22.44
C ILE A 37 -8.46 -3.50 22.99
N GLU A 38 -8.54 -3.62 24.32
CA GLU A 38 -9.21 -4.74 25.01
C GLU A 38 -10.65 -4.94 24.52
N GLY A 39 -11.07 -6.19 24.44
CA GLY A 39 -12.42 -6.56 24.04
C GLY A 39 -12.78 -6.31 22.57
N LYS A 40 -11.80 -5.93 21.73
CA LYS A 40 -12.03 -5.76 20.29
C LYS A 40 -11.77 -7.07 19.53
N SER A 41 -12.57 -7.27 18.48
CA SER A 41 -12.51 -8.45 17.63
C SER A 41 -11.20 -8.50 16.84
N ARG A 42 -10.80 -9.71 16.47
CA ARG A 42 -9.71 -10.02 15.55
C ARG A 42 -10.29 -10.39 14.20
N ILE A 43 -9.45 -10.39 13.18
CA ILE A 43 -9.85 -10.92 11.87
C ILE A 43 -9.81 -12.45 11.94
N GLU A 44 -10.93 -13.07 11.61
CA GLU A 44 -11.14 -14.52 11.66
C GLU A 44 -11.57 -15.07 10.28
N ASN A 45 -11.59 -16.39 10.17
CA ASN A 45 -12.08 -17.03 8.95
C ASN A 45 -13.56 -16.68 8.68
N GLY A 46 -13.88 -16.33 7.45
CA GLY A 46 -15.21 -15.95 7.03
C GLY A 46 -15.47 -14.44 7.10
N ASP A 47 -14.56 -13.67 7.68
CA ASP A 47 -14.72 -12.22 7.77
C ASP A 47 -14.59 -11.52 6.41
N VAL A 48 -15.21 -10.35 6.31
CA VAL A 48 -15.03 -9.42 5.21
C VAL A 48 -14.08 -8.31 5.68
N VAL A 49 -12.98 -8.14 4.95
CA VAL A 49 -11.99 -7.08 5.22
C VAL A 49 -12.05 -6.05 4.09
N ILE A 50 -12.42 -4.83 4.40
CA ILE A 50 -12.37 -3.69 3.48
C ILE A 50 -11.15 -2.85 3.80
N PHE A 51 -10.13 -2.93 2.95
CA PHE A 51 -8.90 -2.16 3.11
C PHE A 51 -9.01 -0.87 2.30
N PHE A 52 -9.42 0.21 2.95
CA PHE A 52 -9.81 1.44 2.25
C PHE A 52 -8.68 2.46 2.06
N ASN A 53 -7.43 2.05 2.14
CA ASN A 53 -6.28 2.88 1.78
C ASN A 53 -6.34 3.24 0.29
N PHE A 54 -6.25 4.55 -0.02
CA PHE A 54 -6.25 5.00 -1.40
C PHE A 54 -4.91 4.68 -2.10
N ARG A 55 -3.79 5.00 -1.45
CA ARG A 55 -2.44 4.76 -2.00
C ARG A 55 -2.04 3.30 -1.86
N PRO A 56 -1.52 2.67 -2.94
CA PRO A 56 -1.17 1.26 -2.94
C PRO A 56 0.18 0.92 -2.29
N ASP A 57 1.08 1.87 -2.12
CA ASP A 57 2.50 1.68 -1.81
C ASP A 57 2.75 0.62 -0.72
N ARG A 58 2.52 0.98 0.54
CA ARG A 58 2.69 0.06 1.67
C ARG A 58 1.49 -0.87 1.87
N ALA A 59 0.32 -0.51 1.32
CA ALA A 59 -0.88 -1.33 1.40
C ALA A 59 -0.70 -2.68 0.70
N ARG A 60 0.12 -2.76 -0.35
CA ARG A 60 0.46 -4.02 -1.03
C ARG A 60 1.02 -5.06 -0.08
N GLN A 61 1.97 -4.69 0.78
CA GLN A 61 2.63 -5.63 1.69
C GLN A 61 1.64 -6.31 2.64
N LEU A 62 0.73 -5.54 3.23
CA LEU A 62 -0.27 -6.10 4.12
C LEU A 62 -1.32 -6.90 3.34
N THR A 63 -1.71 -6.43 2.16
CA THR A 63 -2.62 -7.17 1.28
C THR A 63 -2.04 -8.53 0.92
N GLU A 64 -0.79 -8.59 0.47
CA GLU A 64 -0.09 -9.84 0.17
C GLU A 64 -0.11 -10.81 1.36
N ALA A 65 0.11 -10.30 2.57
CA ALA A 65 0.07 -11.11 3.77
C ALA A 65 -1.31 -11.71 4.06
N PHE A 66 -2.39 -11.18 3.49
CA PHE A 66 -3.73 -11.75 3.64
C PHE A 66 -4.15 -12.64 2.48
N ILE A 67 -3.75 -12.32 1.24
CA ILE A 67 -4.34 -12.96 0.05
C ILE A 67 -3.45 -13.98 -0.64
N LYS A 68 -2.11 -13.90 -0.51
CA LYS A 68 -1.20 -14.81 -1.22
C LYS A 68 -1.06 -16.13 -0.48
N ASP A 69 -1.27 -17.25 -1.16
CA ASP A 69 -1.03 -18.59 -0.61
C ASP A 69 0.46 -18.83 -0.36
N ASP A 70 1.31 -18.41 -1.28
CA ASP A 70 2.77 -18.57 -1.27
C ASP A 70 3.51 -17.40 -0.59
N PHE A 71 3.00 -16.93 0.54
CA PHE A 71 3.59 -15.84 1.28
C PHE A 71 4.70 -16.31 2.22
N HIS A 72 5.92 -15.76 2.08
CA HIS A 72 7.13 -16.21 2.81
C HIS A 72 7.82 -15.14 3.65
N ALA A 73 7.34 -13.89 3.65
CA ALA A 73 8.01 -12.80 4.37
C ALA A 73 8.05 -12.98 5.90
N PHE A 74 7.07 -13.68 6.47
CA PHE A 74 7.03 -14.10 7.88
C PHE A 74 6.05 -15.26 8.08
N PRO A 75 6.22 -16.07 9.15
CA PRO A 75 5.30 -17.17 9.46
C PRO A 75 3.90 -16.63 9.81
N ARG A 76 2.88 -17.11 9.12
CA ARG A 76 1.49 -16.77 9.37
C ARG A 76 0.56 -17.98 9.23
N LEU A 77 -0.62 -17.89 9.82
CA LEU A 77 -1.72 -18.81 9.52
C LEU A 77 -2.56 -18.17 8.41
N PRO A 78 -2.71 -18.82 7.25
CA PRO A 78 -3.60 -18.32 6.20
C PRO A 78 -5.04 -18.24 6.73
N LEU A 79 -5.71 -17.16 6.40
CA LEU A 79 -7.12 -16.96 6.72
C LEU A 79 -7.97 -17.02 5.45
N LYS A 80 -9.12 -17.67 5.53
CA LYS A 80 -10.13 -17.65 4.47
C LYS A 80 -11.08 -16.48 4.72
N ILE A 81 -10.75 -15.33 4.15
CA ILE A 81 -11.49 -14.07 4.31
C ILE A 81 -11.91 -13.52 2.95
N HIS A 82 -12.92 -12.65 2.93
CA HIS A 82 -13.27 -11.85 1.77
C HIS A 82 -12.54 -10.51 1.83
N PHE A 83 -11.45 -10.40 1.08
CA PHE A 83 -10.59 -9.20 1.10
C PHE A 83 -10.94 -8.28 -0.07
N VAL A 84 -11.28 -7.03 0.23
CA VAL A 84 -11.62 -5.99 -0.74
C VAL A 84 -10.68 -4.81 -0.56
N THR A 85 -10.08 -4.33 -1.64
CA THR A 85 -9.23 -3.14 -1.62
C THR A 85 -9.99 -1.90 -2.08
N LEU A 86 -9.64 -0.72 -1.62
CA LEU A 86 -10.27 0.51 -2.09
C LEU A 86 -9.94 0.77 -3.56
N THR A 87 -8.66 0.74 -3.90
CA THR A 87 -8.17 0.86 -5.27
C THR A 87 -7.42 -0.41 -5.68
N GLN A 88 -7.15 -0.57 -6.96
CA GLN A 88 -6.34 -1.68 -7.45
C GLN A 88 -4.88 -1.48 -7.05
N TYR A 89 -4.42 -2.21 -6.03
CA TYR A 89 -3.08 -2.05 -5.49
C TYR A 89 -1.99 -2.70 -6.34
N ASP A 90 -2.33 -3.79 -7.01
CA ASP A 90 -1.43 -4.50 -7.94
C ASP A 90 -2.25 -5.28 -8.96
N ASP A 91 -1.77 -5.36 -10.20
CA ASP A 91 -2.45 -6.09 -11.28
C ASP A 91 -2.44 -7.61 -11.07
N SER A 92 -1.50 -8.11 -10.26
CA SER A 92 -1.39 -9.53 -9.92
C SER A 92 -2.32 -9.97 -8.80
N PHE A 93 -2.97 -9.02 -8.09
CA PHE A 93 -3.86 -9.35 -6.98
C PHE A 93 -5.23 -9.78 -7.51
N ASN A 94 -5.60 -11.01 -7.22
CA ASN A 94 -6.93 -11.53 -7.54
C ASN A 94 -7.93 -11.20 -6.41
N THR A 95 -8.11 -9.90 -6.14
CA THR A 95 -9.06 -9.39 -5.14
C THR A 95 -9.97 -8.35 -5.75
N PRO A 96 -11.23 -8.26 -5.31
CA PRO A 96 -12.10 -7.16 -5.69
C PRO A 96 -11.50 -5.81 -5.28
N ALA A 97 -11.57 -4.82 -6.17
CA ALA A 97 -11.27 -3.43 -5.86
C ALA A 97 -12.53 -2.58 -6.05
N ALA A 98 -12.81 -1.70 -5.08
CA ALA A 98 -13.97 -0.81 -5.16
C ALA A 98 -13.83 0.15 -6.34
N PHE A 99 -12.62 0.66 -6.58
CA PHE A 99 -12.29 1.53 -7.70
C PHE A 99 -11.16 0.90 -8.53
N LYS A 100 -11.50 0.48 -9.74
CA LYS A 100 -10.49 -0.05 -10.68
C LYS A 100 -9.63 1.07 -11.23
N ALA A 101 -8.38 0.75 -11.60
CA ALA A 101 -7.49 1.70 -12.24
C ALA A 101 -8.06 2.12 -13.61
N GLU A 102 -8.29 3.40 -13.78
CA GLU A 102 -8.67 3.97 -15.07
C GLU A 102 -7.43 4.19 -15.93
N LYS A 103 -7.53 3.81 -17.21
CA LYS A 103 -6.47 4.11 -18.19
C LYS A 103 -6.63 5.53 -18.68
N ILE A 104 -5.91 6.46 -18.08
CA ILE A 104 -5.87 7.84 -18.57
C ILE A 104 -5.18 7.87 -19.95
N LYS A 105 -5.87 8.48 -20.92
CA LYS A 105 -5.37 8.69 -22.29
C LYS A 105 -4.97 10.15 -22.45
N ASN A 106 -4.15 10.41 -23.47
CA ASN A 106 -3.69 11.77 -23.78
C ASN A 106 -2.88 12.41 -22.64
N THR A 107 -2.05 11.63 -21.97
CA THR A 107 -1.08 12.20 -21.06
C THR A 107 -0.13 13.15 -21.79
N LEU A 108 0.47 14.11 -21.09
CA LEU A 108 1.43 15.05 -21.70
C LEU A 108 2.50 14.30 -22.52
N GLY A 109 3.04 13.20 -21.99
CA GLY A 109 4.02 12.42 -22.70
C GLY A 109 3.51 11.79 -23.99
N GLU A 110 2.26 11.32 -24.00
CA GLU A 110 1.64 10.78 -25.22
C GLU A 110 1.37 11.85 -26.27
N VAL A 111 0.95 13.03 -25.83
CA VAL A 111 0.70 14.17 -26.73
C VAL A 111 2.02 14.62 -27.36
N LEU A 112 3.06 14.84 -26.57
CA LEU A 112 4.38 15.23 -27.08
C LEU A 112 4.97 14.19 -28.05
N ALA A 113 4.83 12.91 -27.71
CA ALA A 113 5.31 11.81 -28.55
C ALA A 113 4.58 11.77 -29.91
N ARG A 114 3.26 11.98 -29.95
CA ARG A 114 2.49 12.06 -31.20
C ARG A 114 2.94 13.22 -32.10
N HIS A 115 3.34 14.32 -31.48
CA HIS A 115 3.90 15.47 -32.21
C HIS A 115 5.40 15.34 -32.48
N LYS A 116 6.02 14.17 -32.19
CA LYS A 116 7.45 13.93 -32.37
C LYS A 116 8.35 14.92 -31.61
N LEU A 117 7.85 15.50 -30.55
CA LEU A 117 8.60 16.41 -29.70
C LEU A 117 9.43 15.63 -28.68
N LYS A 118 10.65 16.10 -28.43
CA LYS A 118 11.54 15.54 -27.42
C LYS A 118 11.15 16.11 -26.05
N GLN A 119 11.23 15.26 -25.01
CA GLN A 119 11.02 15.68 -23.63
C GLN A 119 12.12 15.09 -22.75
N LEU A 120 12.55 15.88 -21.78
CA LEU A 120 13.44 15.44 -20.71
C LEU A 120 12.66 15.44 -19.40
N ARG A 121 12.81 14.37 -18.63
CA ARG A 121 12.29 14.26 -17.27
C ARG A 121 13.45 14.02 -16.34
N ILE A 122 13.61 14.91 -15.38
CA ILE A 122 14.71 14.86 -14.44
C ILE A 122 14.19 15.10 -13.03
N ALA A 123 14.69 14.34 -12.07
CA ALA A 123 14.41 14.51 -10.65
C ALA A 123 15.51 13.82 -9.84
N GLU A 124 15.58 14.16 -8.57
CA GLU A 124 16.36 13.41 -7.61
C GLU A 124 15.88 11.96 -7.52
N THR A 125 16.72 11.06 -7.02
CA THR A 125 16.44 9.61 -6.95
C THR A 125 15.10 9.30 -6.27
N GLU A 126 14.77 9.97 -5.18
CA GLU A 126 13.52 9.76 -4.45
C GLU A 126 12.27 10.16 -5.25
N LYS A 127 12.42 11.09 -6.18
CA LYS A 127 11.33 11.60 -7.03
C LYS A 127 11.29 10.98 -8.42
N TYR A 128 12.19 10.07 -8.74
CA TYR A 128 12.24 9.40 -10.03
C TYR A 128 10.88 8.79 -10.44
N ALA A 129 10.25 8.06 -9.54
CA ALA A 129 8.94 7.47 -9.79
C ALA A 129 7.85 8.52 -10.07
N HIS A 130 7.94 9.72 -9.49
CA HIS A 130 6.96 10.79 -9.69
C HIS A 130 7.02 11.35 -11.12
N VAL A 131 8.22 11.58 -11.65
CA VAL A 131 8.38 12.15 -13.00
C VAL A 131 8.34 11.11 -14.11
N THR A 132 8.39 9.84 -13.77
CA THR A 132 8.30 8.72 -14.72
C THR A 132 6.97 8.00 -14.59
N TYR A 133 6.87 7.06 -13.67
CA TYR A 133 5.72 6.17 -13.52
C TYR A 133 4.39 6.94 -13.25
N PHE A 134 4.38 7.84 -12.28
CA PHE A 134 3.15 8.57 -11.93
C PHE A 134 2.73 9.56 -13.01
N LEU A 135 3.68 10.30 -13.61
CA LEU A 135 3.37 11.22 -14.68
C LEU A 135 2.92 10.50 -15.97
N MET A 136 3.26 9.24 -16.13
CA MET A 136 2.84 8.40 -17.26
C MET A 136 1.62 7.51 -16.92
N VAL A 137 1.04 7.70 -15.74
CA VAL A 137 -0.14 6.95 -15.31
C VAL A 137 0.07 5.44 -15.37
N GLY A 138 1.13 4.96 -14.71
CA GLY A 138 1.41 3.55 -14.55
C GLY A 138 2.02 2.83 -15.75
N LYS A 139 2.30 3.53 -16.85
CA LYS A 139 2.99 2.91 -18.00
C LYS A 139 4.50 2.88 -17.74
N LYS A 140 5.11 1.69 -17.76
CA LYS A 140 6.57 1.55 -17.81
C LYS A 140 7.05 2.12 -19.15
N SER A 141 7.73 3.26 -19.13
CA SER A 141 8.45 3.72 -20.31
C SER A 141 9.82 3.01 -20.35
N HIS A 142 10.27 2.63 -21.53
CA HIS A 142 11.67 2.28 -21.77
C HIS A 142 12.50 3.56 -21.77
N LEU A 143 12.61 4.23 -20.61
CA LEU A 143 13.57 5.28 -20.41
C LEU A 143 14.92 4.59 -20.17
N LYS A 144 15.88 4.82 -21.05
CA LYS A 144 17.27 4.44 -20.80
C LYS A 144 17.73 5.25 -19.58
N GLU A 145 18.03 4.56 -18.49
CA GLU A 145 18.78 5.16 -17.39
C GLU A 145 20.11 5.62 -17.95
N ARG A 146 20.37 6.90 -17.87
CA ARG A 146 21.71 7.44 -18.06
C ARG A 146 22.32 7.54 -16.67
N THR A 147 23.00 6.50 -16.25
CA THR A 147 23.92 6.51 -15.11
C THR A 147 25.25 7.04 -15.63
N ASP A 148 25.40 8.35 -15.64
CA ASP A 148 26.72 8.97 -15.78
C ASP A 148 27.01 9.71 -14.48
N ALA A 149 28.01 9.15 -13.77
CA ALA A 149 28.86 9.56 -12.66
C ALA A 149 28.53 10.83 -11.89
#